data_f71c29069ec76e6b5170f67bfffa7ed2
#
_entry.id   f71c29069ec76e6b5170f67bfffa7ed2
#
_cell.length_a   1.000
_cell.length_b   1.000
_cell.length_c   1.000
_cell.angle_alpha   90.00
_cell.angle_beta   90.00
_cell.angle_gamma   90.00
#
_symmetry.space_group_name_H-M   'P 1'
#
loop_
_entity.id
_entity.type
_entity.pdbx_description
1 polymer ?
#
loop_
_entity_poly.entity_id
_entity_poly.type
_entity_poly.pdbx_seq_one_letter_code
_entity_poly.pdbx_strand_id
1 'polypeptide(L)'
;MKKNIFLSRVCPVCGQGAPAHNLIEAPRRAEDLGFEDLTQSWNGFFKEKTIFSYARCEGCGLLYCPTFFNESQLEALYGQMPANMDEVPLAALTNTQYGYFKSLKKSSPLEGGFIEIGPDIGLFTQHCVREGSFDHYWLFEPNRAVKAVLEGVVKGRSSQVIHEMFNFSAVPDGSVSAAVIIHVMDHLLDPVAILSELRKKLTADARLLIVTHDESSLLRRIFGWKWPAFCLQHPQIYNLKTTTSLLQRAGFEVLEQHKTVNHFKLSFLVKHLLWAVGLKVKTAPSFWDITIGLKLGNILTIGTPTSGVNDGR
;
A
#
# COMPACT_ATOMS: atom_id res chain seq x y z
N MET A 1 -13.81 22.99 -23.23
CA MET A 1 -13.17 21.90 -22.50
C MET A 1 -12.60 22.47 -21.19
N LYS A 2 -13.16 22.13 -20.03
CA LYS A 2 -12.55 22.49 -18.74
C LYS A 2 -11.22 21.74 -18.63
N LYS A 3 -10.10 22.47 -18.56
CA LYS A 3 -8.78 21.88 -18.28
C LYS A 3 -8.87 21.16 -16.94
N ASN A 4 -8.74 19.83 -16.92
CA ASN A 4 -8.57 19.11 -15.66
C ASN A 4 -7.31 19.61 -14.99
N ILE A 5 -7.46 20.17 -13.81
CA ILE A 5 -6.31 20.66 -13.02
C ILE A 5 -5.85 19.47 -12.17
N PHE A 6 -4.92 18.69 -12.71
CA PHE A 6 -4.17 17.72 -11.92
C PHE A 6 -3.19 18.44 -10.99
N LEU A 7 -2.83 17.77 -9.89
CA LEU A 7 -1.83 18.24 -8.96
C LEU A 7 -0.43 18.11 -9.58
N SER A 8 0.31 19.22 -9.59
CA SER A 8 1.76 19.17 -9.87
C SER A 8 2.51 18.87 -8.58
N ARG A 9 3.40 17.88 -8.60
CA ARG A 9 4.06 17.33 -7.41
C ARG A 9 5.57 17.48 -7.49
N VAL A 10 6.17 17.81 -6.36
CA VAL A 10 7.59 17.55 -6.06
C VAL A 10 7.74 16.11 -5.56
N CYS A 11 8.96 15.63 -5.41
CA CYS A 11 9.20 14.30 -4.83
C CYS A 11 8.61 14.20 -3.41
N PRO A 12 7.65 13.29 -3.14
CA PRO A 12 6.97 13.22 -1.84
C PRO A 12 7.85 12.68 -0.71
N VAL A 13 9.04 12.20 -1.02
CA VAL A 13 10.01 11.74 0.00
C VAL A 13 11.04 12.81 0.30
N CYS A 14 11.64 13.47 -0.68
CA CYS A 14 12.74 14.40 -0.42
C CYS A 14 12.45 15.87 -0.74
N GLY A 15 11.28 16.18 -1.28
CA GLY A 15 10.89 17.55 -1.63
C GLY A 15 11.59 18.13 -2.87
N GLN A 16 12.47 17.36 -3.53
CA GLN A 16 13.14 17.85 -4.74
C GLN A 16 12.15 18.07 -5.88
N GLY A 17 12.34 19.11 -6.67
CA GLY A 17 11.52 19.42 -7.83
C GLY A 17 11.44 18.28 -8.84
N ALA A 18 10.41 18.32 -9.67
CA ALA A 18 10.17 17.28 -10.67
C ALA A 18 11.35 17.21 -11.68
N PRO A 19 11.78 15.98 -12.05
CA PRO A 19 12.79 15.79 -13.09
C PRO A 19 12.29 16.29 -14.47
N ALA A 20 13.21 16.65 -15.34
CA ALA A 20 12.90 17.15 -16.69
C ALA A 20 12.28 16.07 -17.59
N HIS A 21 12.51 14.78 -17.31
CA HIS A 21 12.09 13.67 -18.16
C HIS A 21 11.34 12.59 -17.41
N ASN A 22 10.31 12.07 -18.04
CA ASN A 22 9.62 10.86 -17.58
C ASN A 22 10.46 9.61 -17.88
N LEU A 23 10.40 8.62 -16.99
CA LEU A 23 11.09 7.34 -17.14
C LEU A 23 10.16 6.22 -17.62
N ILE A 24 8.91 6.25 -17.18
CA ILE A 24 7.90 5.26 -17.53
C ILE A 24 6.68 5.96 -18.06
N GLU A 25 6.28 5.61 -19.27
CA GLU A 25 5.08 6.14 -19.92
C GLU A 25 4.30 5.00 -20.56
N ALA A 26 2.97 5.11 -20.54
CA ALA A 26 2.09 4.26 -21.33
C ALA A 26 1.75 4.94 -22.66
N PRO A 27 1.35 4.19 -23.70
CA PRO A 27 0.84 4.78 -24.95
C PRO A 27 -0.36 5.69 -24.74
N ARG A 28 -1.18 5.44 -23.71
CA ARG A 28 -2.28 6.29 -23.26
C ARG A 28 -1.94 6.83 -21.89
N ARG A 29 -1.50 8.08 -21.83
CA ARG A 29 -1.12 8.75 -20.58
C ARG A 29 -2.35 9.37 -19.93
N ALA A 30 -2.43 9.27 -18.61
CA ALA A 30 -3.55 9.84 -17.83
C ALA A 30 -3.60 11.38 -17.93
N GLU A 31 -2.44 12.04 -18.01
CA GLU A 31 -2.31 13.49 -18.13
C GLU A 31 -3.00 14.06 -19.36
N ASP A 32 -3.15 13.26 -20.41
CA ASP A 32 -3.72 13.68 -21.69
C ASP A 32 -5.24 13.47 -21.73
N LEU A 33 -5.85 12.93 -20.67
CA LEU A 33 -7.26 12.52 -20.61
C LEU A 33 -8.08 13.41 -19.66
N GLY A 34 -9.40 13.37 -19.86
CA GLY A 34 -10.37 13.96 -18.95
C GLY A 34 -10.52 13.16 -17.66
N PHE A 35 -10.88 13.84 -16.55
CA PHE A 35 -11.14 13.14 -15.28
C PHE A 35 -12.25 12.09 -15.41
N GLU A 36 -13.31 12.38 -16.16
CA GLU A 36 -14.42 11.46 -16.42
C GLU A 36 -13.97 10.19 -17.18
N ASP A 37 -13.03 10.33 -18.13
CA ASP A 37 -12.46 9.19 -18.83
C ASP A 37 -11.62 8.31 -17.90
N LEU A 38 -10.95 8.93 -16.92
CA LEU A 38 -10.10 8.25 -15.94
C LEU A 38 -10.93 7.50 -14.90
N THR A 39 -12.13 7.96 -14.52
CA THR A 39 -13.01 7.24 -13.59
C THR A 39 -13.37 5.85 -14.11
N GLN A 40 -13.55 5.69 -15.42
CA GLN A 40 -13.82 4.39 -16.04
C GLN A 40 -12.63 3.43 -16.00
N SER A 41 -11.40 3.97 -15.95
CA SER A 41 -10.14 3.20 -15.91
C SER A 41 -9.61 3.02 -14.51
N TRP A 42 -10.24 3.63 -13.50
CA TRP A 42 -9.79 3.60 -12.10
C TRP A 42 -9.79 2.19 -11.50
N ASN A 43 -10.87 1.43 -11.76
CA ASN A 43 -11.04 0.09 -11.25
C ASN A 43 -10.68 -0.96 -12.30
N GLY A 44 -9.79 -1.86 -11.98
CA GLY A 44 -9.52 -3.05 -12.79
C GLY A 44 -8.06 -3.26 -13.16
N PHE A 45 -7.61 -4.49 -12.94
CA PHE A 45 -6.25 -4.94 -13.21
C PHE A 45 -5.88 -4.99 -14.71
N PHE A 46 -6.85 -4.94 -15.64
CA PHE A 46 -6.63 -5.36 -17.04
C PHE A 46 -7.39 -4.55 -18.09
N LYS A 47 -7.95 -3.41 -17.73
CA LYS A 47 -8.47 -2.47 -18.75
C LYS A 47 -7.29 -1.85 -19.50
N GLU A 48 -7.57 -1.19 -20.63
CA GLU A 48 -6.55 -0.46 -21.38
C GLU A 48 -5.67 0.31 -20.42
N LYS A 49 -4.40 -0.05 -20.38
CA LYS A 49 -3.49 0.39 -19.32
C LYS A 49 -3.19 1.87 -19.47
N THR A 50 -3.95 2.66 -18.75
CA THR A 50 -3.80 4.11 -18.62
C THR A 50 -3.10 4.38 -17.29
N ILE A 51 -2.02 5.12 -17.30
CA ILE A 51 -1.25 5.51 -16.11
C ILE A 51 -0.80 6.96 -16.24
N PHE A 52 -0.56 7.62 -15.13
CA PHE A 52 0.25 8.83 -15.12
C PHE A 52 1.71 8.47 -15.41
N SER A 53 2.43 9.37 -16.06
CA SER A 53 3.85 9.19 -16.34
C SER A 53 4.67 9.24 -15.05
N TYR A 54 5.60 8.29 -14.91
CA TYR A 54 6.51 8.25 -13.76
C TYR A 54 7.87 8.85 -14.13
N ALA A 55 8.41 9.62 -13.21
CA ALA A 55 9.76 10.14 -13.26
C ALA A 55 10.58 9.63 -12.06
N ARG A 56 11.89 9.57 -12.19
CA ARG A 56 12.79 9.20 -11.11
C ARG A 56 13.37 10.45 -10.45
N CYS A 57 13.15 10.59 -9.16
CA CYS A 57 13.75 11.66 -8.37
C CYS A 57 15.29 11.56 -8.39
N GLU A 58 15.95 12.62 -8.80
CA GLU A 58 17.42 12.67 -8.85
C GLU A 58 18.04 12.69 -7.44
N GLY A 59 17.33 13.21 -6.43
CA GLY A 59 17.85 13.29 -5.06
C GLY A 59 17.77 11.97 -4.30
N CYS A 60 16.61 11.30 -4.25
CA CYS A 60 16.45 10.08 -3.45
C CYS A 60 16.22 8.81 -4.28
N GLY A 61 16.00 8.93 -5.59
CA GLY A 61 15.78 7.80 -6.49
C GLY A 61 14.35 7.25 -6.47
N LEU A 62 13.38 7.90 -5.80
CA LEU A 62 11.97 7.48 -5.82
C LEU A 62 11.40 7.55 -7.23
N LEU A 63 10.65 6.52 -7.61
CA LEU A 63 9.85 6.53 -8.84
C LEU A 63 8.45 7.06 -8.49
N TYR A 64 8.07 8.22 -9.03
CA TYR A 64 6.79 8.87 -8.70
C TYR A 64 6.21 9.61 -9.92
N CYS A 65 4.92 9.93 -9.85
CA CYS A 65 4.22 10.75 -10.85
C CYS A 65 4.36 12.23 -10.50
N PRO A 66 5.05 13.05 -11.30
CA PRO A 66 5.12 14.52 -11.11
C PRO A 66 3.77 15.21 -11.30
N THR A 67 2.87 14.58 -12.05
CA THR A 67 1.47 15.00 -12.22
C THR A 67 0.56 13.88 -11.73
N PHE A 68 -0.44 14.19 -10.91
CA PHE A 68 -1.37 13.21 -10.37
C PHE A 68 -2.72 13.84 -10.02
N PHE A 69 -3.69 13.03 -9.62
CA PHE A 69 -4.95 13.49 -9.08
C PHE A 69 -4.74 14.39 -7.85
N ASN A 70 -5.58 15.41 -7.71
CA ASN A 70 -5.68 16.18 -6.48
C ASN A 70 -6.56 15.47 -5.43
N GLU A 71 -6.59 15.98 -4.20
CA GLU A 71 -7.33 15.37 -3.08
C GLU A 71 -8.82 15.20 -3.39
N SER A 72 -9.50 16.21 -3.95
CA SER A 72 -10.93 16.12 -4.27
C SER A 72 -11.24 15.08 -5.35
N GLN A 73 -10.34 14.92 -6.32
CA GLN A 73 -10.46 13.88 -7.36
C GLN A 73 -10.27 12.48 -6.74
N LEU A 74 -9.29 12.31 -5.85
CA LEU A 74 -9.07 11.05 -5.15
C LEU A 74 -10.25 10.68 -4.24
N GLU A 75 -10.78 11.64 -3.49
CA GLU A 75 -11.97 11.43 -2.67
C GLU A 75 -13.16 10.92 -3.50
N ALA A 76 -13.42 11.54 -4.66
CA ALA A 76 -14.47 11.11 -5.56
C ALA A 76 -14.22 9.69 -6.12
N LEU A 77 -12.96 9.33 -6.43
CA LEU A 77 -12.59 8.02 -6.97
C LEU A 77 -12.69 6.93 -5.92
N TYR A 78 -12.14 7.14 -4.71
CA TYR A 78 -12.20 6.17 -3.62
C TYR A 78 -13.62 5.99 -3.06
N GLY A 79 -14.41 7.05 -3.03
CA GLY A 79 -15.80 6.98 -2.57
C GLY A 79 -16.72 6.07 -3.41
N GLN A 80 -16.30 5.73 -4.63
CA GLN A 80 -17.03 4.86 -5.57
C GLN A 80 -16.40 3.48 -5.74
N MET A 81 -15.31 3.15 -4.98
CA MET A 81 -14.64 1.86 -5.12
C MET A 81 -15.48 0.72 -4.53
N PRO A 82 -15.61 -0.42 -5.26
CA PRO A 82 -16.06 -1.66 -4.66
C PRO A 82 -15.03 -2.16 -3.63
N ALA A 83 -15.44 -3.11 -2.78
CA ALA A 83 -14.51 -3.81 -1.89
C ALA A 83 -13.33 -4.39 -2.70
N ASN A 84 -12.11 -4.19 -2.22
CA ASN A 84 -10.91 -4.67 -2.91
C ASN A 84 -10.82 -6.20 -2.85
N MET A 85 -10.17 -6.80 -3.86
CA MET A 85 -9.67 -8.18 -3.86
C MET A 85 -10.68 -9.31 -4.09
N ASP A 86 -11.87 -9.06 -4.63
CA ASP A 86 -12.86 -10.11 -4.96
C ASP A 86 -12.34 -11.20 -5.93
N GLU A 87 -11.29 -10.90 -6.70
CA GLU A 87 -10.73 -11.83 -7.70
C GLU A 87 -9.64 -12.78 -7.16
N VAL A 88 -9.07 -12.49 -5.98
CA VAL A 88 -7.98 -13.32 -5.41
C VAL A 88 -8.56 -14.29 -4.37
N PRO A 89 -8.28 -15.61 -4.47
CA PRO A 89 -8.79 -16.57 -3.51
C PRO A 89 -8.40 -16.24 -2.07
N LEU A 90 -9.38 -16.19 -1.17
CA LEU A 90 -9.21 -15.81 0.24
C LEU A 90 -8.09 -16.59 0.94
N ALA A 91 -7.96 -17.90 0.67
CA ALA A 91 -6.89 -18.73 1.26
C ALA A 91 -5.49 -18.26 0.86
N ALA A 92 -5.30 -17.80 -0.37
CA ALA A 92 -4.01 -17.27 -0.83
C ALA A 92 -3.69 -15.93 -0.15
N LEU A 93 -4.70 -15.06 -0.01
CA LEU A 93 -4.56 -13.78 0.72
C LEU A 93 -4.22 -14.04 2.18
N THR A 94 -4.97 -14.93 2.86
CA THR A 94 -4.74 -15.29 4.26
C THR A 94 -3.31 -15.81 4.48
N ASN A 95 -2.81 -16.69 3.60
CA ASN A 95 -1.44 -17.20 3.69
C ASN A 95 -0.39 -16.09 3.49
N THR A 96 -0.65 -15.15 2.59
CA THR A 96 0.22 -14.00 2.34
C THR A 96 0.27 -13.10 3.59
N GLN A 97 -0.89 -12.73 4.13
CA GLN A 97 -1.01 -11.90 5.34
C GLN A 97 -0.38 -12.58 6.57
N TYR A 98 -0.54 -13.90 6.68
CA TYR A 98 0.14 -14.67 7.73
C TYR A 98 1.67 -14.60 7.61
N GLY A 99 2.20 -14.58 6.39
CA GLY A 99 3.63 -14.35 6.15
C GLY A 99 4.11 -13.01 6.70
N TYR A 100 3.35 -11.94 6.47
CA TYR A 100 3.64 -10.62 7.03
C TYR A 100 3.51 -10.59 8.55
N PHE A 101 2.45 -11.19 9.08
CA PHE A 101 2.23 -11.30 10.53
C PHE A 101 3.40 -12.02 11.24
N LYS A 102 3.97 -13.08 10.66
CA LYS A 102 5.15 -13.76 11.23
C LYS A 102 6.34 -12.83 11.38
N SER A 103 6.54 -11.89 10.45
CA SER A 103 7.62 -10.89 10.57
C SER A 103 7.35 -9.93 11.72
N LEU A 104 6.12 -9.44 11.89
CA LEU A 104 5.75 -8.61 13.04
C LEU A 104 5.94 -9.39 14.37
N LYS A 105 5.40 -10.60 14.46
CA LYS A 105 5.50 -11.45 15.65
C LYS A 105 6.93 -11.72 16.12
N LYS A 106 7.86 -11.80 15.16
CA LYS A 106 9.29 -12.01 15.47
C LYS A 106 9.95 -10.77 16.10
N SER A 107 9.44 -9.58 15.80
CA SER A 107 10.05 -8.30 16.18
C SER A 107 9.28 -7.55 17.27
N SER A 108 8.04 -7.95 17.59
CA SER A 108 7.15 -7.28 18.54
C SER A 108 6.57 -8.26 19.56
N PRO A 109 6.41 -7.87 20.84
CA PRO A 109 5.74 -8.67 21.86
C PRO A 109 4.23 -8.88 21.60
N LEU A 110 3.64 -8.18 20.61
CA LEU A 110 2.20 -8.23 20.25
C LEU A 110 1.28 -7.86 21.42
N GLU A 111 1.63 -6.84 22.18
CA GLU A 111 0.87 -6.29 23.31
C GLU A 111 0.81 -4.76 23.24
N GLY A 112 0.03 -4.09 24.11
CA GLY A 112 -0.21 -2.65 24.08
C GLY A 112 -1.23 -2.22 23.02
N GLY A 113 -1.06 -1.04 22.43
CA GLY A 113 -1.96 -0.56 21.38
C GLY A 113 -1.58 -1.04 19.97
N PHE A 114 -2.57 -1.31 19.13
CA PHE A 114 -2.41 -1.74 17.75
C PHE A 114 -3.10 -0.80 16.77
N ILE A 115 -2.41 -0.40 15.72
CA ILE A 115 -2.99 0.33 14.57
C ILE A 115 -2.82 -0.50 13.28
N GLU A 116 -3.89 -0.61 12.49
CA GLU A 116 -3.78 -1.00 11.08
C GLU A 116 -4.43 0.07 10.20
N ILE A 117 -3.69 0.53 9.18
CA ILE A 117 -4.16 1.49 8.18
C ILE A 117 -4.44 0.73 6.88
N GLY A 118 -5.71 0.77 6.43
CA GLY A 118 -6.19 0.01 5.28
C GLY A 118 -6.30 -1.49 5.55
N PRO A 119 -6.97 -1.94 6.65
CA PRO A 119 -7.14 -3.35 6.96
C PRO A 119 -7.99 -4.12 5.93
N ASP A 120 -8.75 -3.43 5.07
CA ASP A 120 -9.72 -4.04 4.14
C ASP A 120 -10.69 -4.97 4.92
N ILE A 121 -10.70 -6.27 4.65
CA ILE A 121 -11.52 -7.25 5.39
C ILE A 121 -10.83 -7.80 6.66
N GLY A 122 -9.72 -7.21 7.10
CA GLY A 122 -9.06 -7.47 8.38
C GLY A 122 -8.28 -8.78 8.47
N LEU A 123 -7.75 -9.30 7.36
CA LEU A 123 -7.02 -10.57 7.35
C LEU A 123 -5.75 -10.54 8.21
N PHE A 124 -5.02 -9.41 8.23
CA PHE A 124 -3.86 -9.25 9.10
C PHE A 124 -4.30 -9.08 10.57
N THR A 125 -5.28 -8.20 10.82
CA THR A 125 -5.87 -7.99 12.15
C THR A 125 -6.33 -9.30 12.78
N GLN A 126 -6.94 -10.25 12.01
CA GLN A 126 -7.35 -11.56 12.53
C GLN A 126 -6.19 -12.32 13.18
N HIS A 127 -4.98 -12.26 12.60
CA HIS A 127 -3.81 -12.90 13.19
C HIS A 127 -3.40 -12.20 14.49
N CYS A 128 -3.45 -10.86 14.53
CA CYS A 128 -3.16 -10.08 15.74
C CYS A 128 -4.17 -10.37 16.87
N VAL A 129 -5.46 -10.49 16.55
CA VAL A 129 -6.52 -10.83 17.53
C VAL A 129 -6.35 -12.25 18.08
N ARG A 130 -5.94 -13.20 17.22
CA ARG A 130 -5.80 -14.61 17.60
C ARG A 130 -4.54 -14.87 18.42
N GLU A 131 -3.44 -14.22 18.11
CA GLU A 131 -2.11 -14.56 18.63
C GLU A 131 -1.47 -13.45 19.47
N GLY A 132 -2.07 -12.26 19.51
CA GLY A 132 -1.63 -11.11 20.30
C GLY A 132 -2.52 -10.86 21.53
N SER A 133 -2.00 -10.03 22.42
CA SER A 133 -2.67 -9.54 23.64
C SER A 133 -2.77 -8.01 23.66
N PHE A 134 -3.06 -7.40 22.48
CA PHE A 134 -3.20 -5.96 22.38
C PHE A 134 -4.36 -5.44 23.22
N ASP A 135 -4.12 -4.31 23.91
CA ASP A 135 -5.08 -3.66 24.80
C ASP A 135 -6.18 -2.96 24.03
N HIS A 136 -5.84 -2.40 22.85
CA HIS A 136 -6.79 -1.71 21.99
C HIS A 136 -6.40 -1.83 20.51
N TYR A 137 -7.41 -1.90 19.64
CA TYR A 137 -7.26 -1.97 18.18
C TYR A 137 -7.87 -0.73 17.52
N TRP A 138 -7.08 0.10 16.85
CA TRP A 138 -7.54 1.18 15.98
C TRP A 138 -7.39 0.74 14.52
N LEU A 139 -8.52 0.61 13.82
CA LEU A 139 -8.57 0.17 12.43
C LEU A 139 -9.05 1.33 11.55
N PHE A 140 -8.15 1.87 10.72
CA PHE A 140 -8.42 3.00 9.84
C PHE A 140 -8.78 2.49 8.44
N GLU A 141 -10.08 2.47 8.11
CA GLU A 141 -10.58 1.94 6.84
C GLU A 141 -11.67 2.86 6.25
N PRO A 142 -11.37 3.60 5.16
CA PRO A 142 -12.34 4.52 4.56
C PRO A 142 -13.54 3.81 3.93
N ASN A 143 -13.38 2.56 3.48
CA ASN A 143 -14.46 1.79 2.88
C ASN A 143 -15.48 1.33 3.93
N ARG A 144 -16.63 2.01 3.96
CA ARG A 144 -17.71 1.69 4.91
C ARG A 144 -18.38 0.33 4.68
N ALA A 145 -18.25 -0.23 3.47
CA ALA A 145 -18.87 -1.52 3.15
C ALA A 145 -18.26 -2.69 3.95
N VAL A 146 -16.99 -2.58 4.38
CA VAL A 146 -16.31 -3.62 5.16
C VAL A 146 -16.45 -3.44 6.68
N LYS A 147 -17.16 -2.40 7.15
CA LYS A 147 -17.31 -2.08 8.58
C LYS A 147 -17.75 -3.28 9.41
N ALA A 148 -18.86 -3.92 9.03
CA ALA A 148 -19.42 -5.05 9.78
C ALA A 148 -18.46 -6.25 9.83
N VAL A 149 -17.65 -6.45 8.78
CA VAL A 149 -16.64 -7.50 8.73
C VAL A 149 -15.53 -7.19 9.73
N LEU A 150 -15.02 -5.95 9.74
CA LEU A 150 -13.97 -5.52 10.66
C LEU A 150 -14.41 -5.56 12.12
N GLU A 151 -15.62 -5.09 12.43
CA GLU A 151 -16.21 -5.19 13.78
C GLU A 151 -16.34 -6.66 14.22
N GLY A 152 -16.64 -7.56 13.26
CA GLY A 152 -16.66 -9.00 13.50
C GLY A 152 -15.28 -9.57 13.83
N VAL A 153 -14.23 -9.11 13.15
CA VAL A 153 -12.84 -9.54 13.38
C VAL A 153 -12.38 -9.18 14.79
N VAL A 154 -12.68 -7.99 15.27
CA VAL A 154 -12.26 -7.50 16.60
C VAL A 154 -13.30 -7.71 17.69
N LYS A 155 -14.34 -8.53 17.42
CA LYS A 155 -15.41 -8.80 18.38
C LYS A 155 -14.87 -9.31 19.72
N GLY A 156 -15.30 -8.67 20.81
CA GLY A 156 -14.85 -8.99 22.16
C GLY A 156 -13.48 -8.40 22.54
N ARG A 157 -12.91 -7.57 21.69
CA ARG A 157 -11.69 -6.78 21.97
C ARG A 157 -12.06 -5.30 22.10
N SER A 158 -11.30 -4.56 22.90
CA SER A 158 -11.36 -3.10 22.89
C SER A 158 -10.91 -2.59 21.53
N SER A 159 -11.78 -1.90 20.79
CA SER A 159 -11.48 -1.57 19.39
C SER A 159 -12.29 -0.39 18.87
N GLN A 160 -11.77 0.28 17.86
CA GLN A 160 -12.46 1.32 17.11
C GLN A 160 -12.17 1.18 15.61
N VAL A 161 -13.22 1.07 14.79
CA VAL A 161 -13.14 1.14 13.33
C VAL A 161 -13.41 2.58 12.92
N ILE A 162 -12.43 3.24 12.28
CA ILE A 162 -12.42 4.65 11.92
C ILE A 162 -12.49 4.75 10.41
N HIS A 163 -13.50 5.46 9.89
CA HIS A 163 -13.73 5.61 8.45
C HIS A 163 -13.02 6.84 7.85
N GLU A 164 -11.88 7.19 8.44
CA GLU A 164 -10.96 8.21 7.97
C GLU A 164 -9.56 7.56 7.90
N MET A 165 -8.80 7.79 6.85
CA MET A 165 -7.56 7.06 6.66
C MET A 165 -6.42 7.61 7.54
N PHE A 166 -6.38 8.90 7.83
CA PHE A 166 -5.21 9.56 8.42
C PHE A 166 -5.52 10.52 9.56
N ASN A 167 -6.72 10.50 10.11
CA ASN A 167 -7.06 11.29 11.29
C ASN A 167 -6.80 10.49 12.57
N PHE A 168 -5.61 10.60 13.12
CA PHE A 168 -5.20 9.88 14.33
C PHE A 168 -5.64 10.54 15.64
N SER A 169 -6.59 11.50 15.64
CA SER A 169 -7.04 12.23 16.83
C SER A 169 -7.64 11.32 17.91
N ALA A 170 -8.23 10.20 17.51
CA ALA A 170 -8.79 9.21 18.42
C ALA A 170 -7.73 8.34 19.13
N VAL A 171 -6.46 8.42 18.71
CA VAL A 171 -5.37 7.60 19.24
C VAL A 171 -4.54 8.46 20.20
N PRO A 172 -4.38 8.06 21.46
CA PRO A 172 -3.51 8.77 22.40
C PRO A 172 -2.03 8.73 21.95
N ASP A 173 -1.29 9.80 22.19
CA ASP A 173 0.13 9.84 21.89
C ASP A 173 0.91 8.81 22.74
N GLY A 174 1.89 8.13 22.14
CA GLY A 174 2.73 7.15 22.81
C GLY A 174 2.00 5.91 23.33
N SER A 175 0.82 5.57 22.78
CA SER A 175 0.01 4.43 23.24
C SER A 175 0.09 3.18 22.37
N VAL A 176 0.70 3.28 21.20
CA VAL A 176 0.71 2.23 20.18
C VAL A 176 2.06 1.54 20.14
N SER A 177 2.07 0.23 20.33
CA SER A 177 3.28 -0.61 20.27
C SER A 177 3.50 -1.27 18.92
N ALA A 178 2.44 -1.41 18.10
CA ALA A 178 2.54 -1.95 16.75
C ALA A 178 1.62 -1.21 15.78
N ALA A 179 2.18 -0.79 14.64
CA ALA A 179 1.45 -0.18 13.54
C ALA A 179 1.72 -0.94 12.24
N VAL A 180 0.69 -1.10 11.41
CA VAL A 180 0.74 -1.90 10.18
C VAL A 180 0.13 -1.13 9.02
N ILE A 181 0.84 -1.11 7.89
CA ILE A 181 0.43 -0.44 6.66
C ILE A 181 0.75 -1.37 5.49
N ILE A 182 -0.26 -2.03 4.91
CA ILE A 182 -0.06 -2.99 3.83
C ILE A 182 -0.69 -2.47 2.55
N HIS A 183 0.13 -2.23 1.52
CA HIS A 183 -0.29 -1.72 0.21
C HIS A 183 -1.11 -0.41 0.27
N VAL A 184 -0.81 0.48 1.23
CA VAL A 184 -1.41 1.81 1.33
C VAL A 184 -0.39 2.90 1.04
N MET A 185 0.90 2.70 1.39
CA MET A 185 1.95 3.70 1.17
C MET A 185 2.09 4.13 -0.29
N ASP A 186 1.85 3.20 -1.21
CA ASP A 186 1.91 3.47 -2.65
C ASP A 186 0.81 4.45 -3.12
N HIS A 187 -0.26 4.65 -2.33
CA HIS A 187 -1.42 5.48 -2.63
C HIS A 187 -1.34 6.91 -2.06
N LEU A 188 -0.42 7.17 -1.14
CA LEU A 188 -0.38 8.42 -0.37
C LEU A 188 0.22 9.57 -1.17
N LEU A 189 -0.42 10.75 -1.13
CA LEU A 189 0.16 11.96 -1.74
C LEU A 189 1.34 12.50 -0.91
N ASP A 190 1.22 12.49 0.42
CA ASP A 190 2.27 12.92 1.35
C ASP A 190 2.59 11.84 2.40
N PRO A 191 3.37 10.82 2.03
CA PRO A 191 3.68 9.71 2.92
C PRO A 191 4.57 10.11 4.12
N VAL A 192 5.41 11.15 3.98
CA VAL A 192 6.28 11.61 5.06
C VAL A 192 5.45 12.26 6.17
N ALA A 193 4.52 13.16 5.83
CA ALA A 193 3.66 13.82 6.82
C ALA A 193 2.80 12.79 7.58
N ILE A 194 2.20 11.83 6.88
CA ILE A 194 1.35 10.79 7.49
C ILE A 194 2.15 9.92 8.46
N LEU A 195 3.33 9.46 8.06
CA LEU A 195 4.19 8.67 8.95
C LEU A 195 4.70 9.48 10.14
N SER A 196 4.97 10.78 9.97
CA SER A 196 5.38 11.67 11.06
C SER A 196 4.26 11.86 12.09
N GLU A 197 3.01 12.00 11.66
CA GLU A 197 1.85 12.04 12.56
C GLU A 197 1.60 10.69 13.25
N LEU A 198 1.69 9.59 12.52
CA LEU A 198 1.59 8.24 13.09
C LEU A 198 2.67 8.02 14.17
N ARG A 199 3.90 8.49 13.92
CA ARG A 199 5.02 8.36 14.87
C ARG A 199 4.71 8.93 16.25
N LYS A 200 3.94 10.03 16.35
CA LYS A 200 3.55 10.62 17.64
C LYS A 200 2.68 9.67 18.48
N LYS A 201 1.96 8.76 17.82
CA LYS A 201 1.09 7.77 18.48
C LYS A 201 1.84 6.55 18.98
N LEU A 202 3.05 6.31 18.45
CA LEU A 202 3.85 5.13 18.74
C LEU A 202 4.65 5.29 20.03
N THR A 203 4.80 4.19 20.76
CA THR A 203 5.81 4.08 21.85
C THR A 203 7.23 4.13 21.27
N ALA A 204 8.22 4.43 22.08
CA ALA A 204 9.62 4.53 21.63
C ALA A 204 10.17 3.22 21.06
N ASP A 205 9.67 2.09 21.53
CA ASP A 205 10.04 0.74 21.12
C ASP A 205 9.05 0.07 20.17
N ALA A 206 8.06 0.83 19.69
CA ALA A 206 7.04 0.32 18.77
C ALA A 206 7.62 -0.25 17.48
N ARG A 207 6.84 -1.12 16.85
CA ARG A 207 7.15 -1.66 15.50
C ARG A 207 6.16 -1.12 14.47
N LEU A 208 6.70 -0.57 13.41
CA LEU A 208 5.97 -0.17 12.22
C LEU A 208 6.27 -1.17 11.10
N LEU A 209 5.27 -1.96 10.70
CA LEU A 209 5.36 -2.85 9.56
C LEU A 209 4.75 -2.18 8.33
N ILE A 210 5.52 -2.08 7.26
CA ILE A 210 5.07 -1.56 5.97
C ILE A 210 5.29 -2.61 4.88
N VAL A 211 4.29 -2.82 4.03
CA VAL A 211 4.43 -3.60 2.79
C VAL A 211 4.09 -2.70 1.61
N THR A 212 5.01 -2.62 0.64
CA THR A 212 4.87 -1.83 -0.60
C THR A 212 5.23 -2.65 -1.83
N HIS A 213 4.84 -2.17 -3.01
CA HIS A 213 5.34 -2.71 -4.27
C HIS A 213 6.83 -2.39 -4.46
N ASP A 214 7.57 -3.36 -5.06
CA ASP A 214 9.01 -3.24 -5.35
C ASP A 214 9.24 -2.95 -6.83
N GLU A 215 9.53 -1.70 -7.19
CA GLU A 215 9.84 -1.32 -8.58
C GLU A 215 11.15 -1.95 -9.11
N SER A 216 11.98 -2.49 -8.23
CA SER A 216 13.21 -3.22 -8.60
C SER A 216 12.96 -4.71 -8.91
N SER A 217 11.69 -5.17 -8.83
CA SER A 217 11.31 -6.56 -9.01
C SER A 217 11.59 -7.08 -10.43
N LEU A 218 11.77 -8.41 -10.53
CA LEU A 218 11.94 -9.06 -11.83
C LEU A 218 10.69 -8.90 -12.70
N LEU A 219 9.50 -8.98 -12.12
CA LEU A 219 8.25 -8.80 -12.87
C LEU A 219 8.16 -7.41 -13.51
N ARG A 220 8.54 -6.36 -12.77
CA ARG A 220 8.58 -5.01 -13.32
C ARG A 220 9.54 -4.92 -14.51
N ARG A 221 10.70 -5.58 -14.44
CA ARG A 221 11.68 -5.59 -15.55
C ARG A 221 11.14 -6.32 -16.79
N ILE A 222 10.42 -7.42 -16.60
CA ILE A 222 9.83 -8.21 -17.69
C ILE A 222 8.66 -7.46 -18.34
N PHE A 223 7.73 -6.93 -17.54
CA PHE A 223 6.50 -6.30 -18.04
C PHE A 223 6.66 -4.81 -18.38
N GLY A 224 7.76 -4.17 -17.97
CA GLY A 224 7.98 -2.75 -18.22
C GLY A 224 6.80 -1.90 -17.70
N TRP A 225 6.27 -0.99 -18.52
CA TRP A 225 5.13 -0.16 -18.18
C TRP A 225 3.81 -0.97 -18.01
N LYS A 226 3.74 -2.21 -18.51
CA LYS A 226 2.60 -3.11 -18.32
C LYS A 226 2.56 -3.78 -16.95
N TRP A 227 3.56 -3.58 -16.09
CA TRP A 227 3.56 -4.16 -14.75
C TRP A 227 2.31 -3.71 -13.96
N PRO A 228 1.55 -4.64 -13.30
CA PRO A 228 0.28 -4.32 -12.65
C PRO A 228 0.34 -3.20 -11.60
N ALA A 229 1.44 -3.05 -10.89
CA ALA A 229 1.58 -1.98 -9.91
C ALA A 229 1.68 -0.57 -10.54
N PHE A 230 1.95 -0.43 -11.82
CA PHE A 230 1.74 0.83 -12.53
C PHE A 230 0.26 0.96 -12.86
N CYS A 231 -0.47 1.74 -12.07
CA CYS A 231 -1.89 1.97 -12.22
C CYS A 231 -2.26 3.40 -11.80
N LEU A 232 -3.52 3.79 -12.01
CA LEU A 232 -4.01 5.11 -11.65
C LEU A 232 -4.05 5.35 -10.13
N GLN A 233 -3.96 4.31 -9.31
CA GLN A 233 -4.05 4.41 -7.86
C GLN A 233 -2.71 4.69 -7.19
N HIS A 234 -1.59 4.47 -7.89
CA HIS A 234 -0.25 4.55 -7.31
C HIS A 234 0.51 5.79 -7.79
N PRO A 235 0.51 6.90 -7.03
CA PRO A 235 1.30 8.10 -7.35
C PRO A 235 2.82 7.88 -7.22
N GLN A 236 3.27 6.85 -6.56
CA GLN A 236 4.67 6.44 -6.44
C GLN A 236 4.82 4.96 -6.20
N ILE A 237 5.98 4.42 -6.55
CA ILE A 237 6.37 3.04 -6.30
C ILE A 237 7.75 3.04 -5.65
N TYR A 238 7.90 2.19 -4.65
CA TYR A 238 9.10 2.11 -3.83
C TYR A 238 10.08 1.02 -4.29
N ASN A 239 11.27 1.05 -3.73
CA ASN A 239 12.23 -0.03 -3.63
C ASN A 239 12.86 -0.01 -2.23
N LEU A 240 13.73 -0.97 -1.91
CA LEU A 240 14.35 -1.06 -0.59
C LEU A 240 14.99 0.27 -0.15
N LYS A 241 15.77 0.91 -1.02
CA LYS A 241 16.47 2.17 -0.72
C LYS A 241 15.50 3.33 -0.49
N THR A 242 14.48 3.46 -1.33
CA THR A 242 13.53 4.59 -1.24
C THR A 242 12.57 4.44 -0.08
N THR A 243 12.21 3.20 0.31
CA THR A 243 11.45 2.94 1.54
C THR A 243 12.28 3.30 2.78
N THR A 244 13.59 2.94 2.80
CA THR A 244 14.50 3.36 3.87
C THR A 244 14.57 4.89 3.96
N SER A 245 14.75 5.58 2.83
CA SER A 245 14.80 7.06 2.79
C SER A 245 13.49 7.69 3.29
N LEU A 246 12.34 7.12 2.95
CA LEU A 246 11.04 7.55 3.44
C LEU A 246 10.96 7.43 4.97
N LEU A 247 11.28 6.26 5.52
CA LEU A 247 11.21 6.00 6.94
C LEU A 247 12.15 6.89 7.75
N GLN A 248 13.39 7.06 7.30
CA GLN A 248 14.35 7.94 7.95
C GLN A 248 13.87 9.40 8.02
N ARG A 249 13.26 9.89 6.93
CA ARG A 249 12.70 11.26 6.90
C ARG A 249 11.49 11.44 7.79
N ALA A 250 10.72 10.38 8.00
CA ALA A 250 9.58 10.37 8.91
C ALA A 250 9.98 10.09 10.38
N GLY A 251 11.28 9.97 10.68
CA GLY A 251 11.81 9.76 12.03
C GLY A 251 11.76 8.30 12.50
N PHE A 252 11.96 7.36 11.57
CA PHE A 252 12.08 5.92 11.88
C PHE A 252 13.45 5.37 11.47
N GLU A 253 13.91 4.41 12.25
CA GLU A 253 15.02 3.52 11.90
C GLU A 253 14.48 2.23 11.30
N VAL A 254 15.14 1.71 10.26
CA VAL A 254 14.81 0.43 9.64
C VAL A 254 15.53 -0.69 10.36
N LEU A 255 14.76 -1.62 10.94
CA LEU A 255 15.29 -2.79 11.66
C LEU A 255 15.43 -4.02 10.73
N GLU A 256 14.44 -4.25 9.88
CA GLU A 256 14.41 -5.40 8.97
C GLU A 256 13.77 -4.98 7.64
N GLN A 257 14.34 -5.47 6.53
CA GLN A 257 13.78 -5.23 5.21
C GLN A 257 14.08 -6.41 4.28
N HIS A 258 13.04 -6.94 3.63
CA HIS A 258 13.20 -8.07 2.71
C HIS A 258 12.06 -8.13 1.67
N LYS A 259 12.31 -8.90 0.59
CA LYS A 259 11.28 -9.23 -0.40
C LYS A 259 10.34 -10.28 0.15
N THR A 260 9.04 -10.04 0.05
CA THR A 260 8.01 -10.93 0.60
C THR A 260 7.66 -12.07 -0.34
N VAL A 261 7.10 -13.14 0.26
CA VAL A 261 6.45 -14.23 -0.47
C VAL A 261 4.95 -13.97 -0.48
N ASN A 262 4.39 -13.84 -1.68
CA ASN A 262 2.95 -13.72 -1.88
C ASN A 262 2.43 -15.04 -2.43
N HIS A 263 1.29 -15.48 -1.94
CA HIS A 263 0.66 -16.74 -2.34
C HIS A 263 -0.40 -16.49 -3.40
N PHE A 264 -0.38 -17.32 -4.44
CA PHE A 264 -1.32 -17.26 -5.56
C PHE A 264 -1.71 -18.66 -6.00
N LYS A 265 -2.91 -18.81 -6.51
CA LYS A 265 -3.24 -20.01 -7.27
C LYS A 265 -2.45 -20.02 -8.58
N LEU A 266 -1.88 -21.17 -8.95
CA LEU A 266 -1.14 -21.31 -10.21
C LEU A 266 -2.04 -21.00 -11.41
N SER A 267 -3.31 -21.42 -11.38
CA SER A 267 -4.32 -21.08 -12.37
C SER A 267 -4.48 -19.57 -12.58
N PHE A 268 -4.49 -18.80 -11.48
CA PHE A 268 -4.54 -17.35 -11.53
C PHE A 268 -3.29 -16.76 -12.22
N LEU A 269 -2.09 -17.20 -11.84
CA LEU A 269 -0.85 -16.69 -12.43
C LEU A 269 -0.75 -17.00 -13.92
N VAL A 270 -1.11 -18.23 -14.33
CA VAL A 270 -1.09 -18.63 -15.74
C VAL A 270 -2.10 -17.84 -16.55
N LYS A 271 -3.33 -17.66 -16.06
CA LYS A 271 -4.34 -16.81 -16.70
C LYS A 271 -3.78 -15.40 -16.97
N HIS A 272 -3.16 -14.78 -15.98
CA HIS A 272 -2.65 -13.41 -16.09
C HIS A 272 -1.41 -13.31 -16.99
N LEU A 273 -0.54 -14.33 -16.97
CA LEU A 273 0.59 -14.42 -17.90
C LEU A 273 0.11 -14.52 -19.36
N LEU A 274 -0.88 -15.36 -19.62
CA LEU A 274 -1.47 -15.49 -20.97
C LEU A 274 -2.12 -14.16 -21.41
N TRP A 275 -2.82 -13.47 -20.52
CA TRP A 275 -3.39 -12.16 -20.84
C TRP A 275 -2.32 -11.10 -21.12
N ALA A 276 -1.20 -11.13 -20.41
CA ALA A 276 -0.09 -10.19 -20.63
C ALA A 276 0.54 -10.34 -22.03
N VAL A 277 0.48 -11.56 -22.61
CA VAL A 277 0.95 -11.84 -23.99
C VAL A 277 -0.19 -11.78 -25.02
N GLY A 278 -1.38 -11.30 -24.64
CA GLY A 278 -2.50 -11.08 -25.57
C GLY A 278 -3.46 -12.27 -25.74
N LEU A 279 -3.23 -13.38 -25.03
CA LEU A 279 -4.09 -14.58 -25.09
C LEU A 279 -5.17 -14.50 -24.00
N LYS A 280 -6.39 -14.11 -24.36
CA LYS A 280 -7.53 -13.97 -23.42
C LYS A 280 -8.16 -15.35 -23.15
N VAL A 281 -7.68 -16.06 -22.12
CA VAL A 281 -8.26 -17.31 -21.63
C VAL A 281 -9.27 -17.01 -20.52
N LYS A 282 -10.51 -17.51 -20.64
CA LYS A 282 -11.58 -17.28 -19.65
C LYS A 282 -11.41 -18.13 -18.39
N THR A 283 -10.98 -19.37 -18.54
CA THR A 283 -10.81 -20.33 -17.43
C THR A 283 -9.50 -21.11 -17.58
N ALA A 284 -8.80 -21.35 -16.48
CA ALA A 284 -7.68 -22.27 -16.44
C ALA A 284 -8.15 -23.65 -15.94
N PRO A 285 -7.53 -24.77 -16.35
CA PRO A 285 -7.89 -26.09 -15.88
C PRO A 285 -7.81 -26.23 -14.35
N SER A 286 -8.75 -26.95 -13.74
CA SER A 286 -8.88 -27.10 -12.28
C SER A 286 -7.70 -27.81 -11.61
N PHE A 287 -6.94 -28.64 -12.33
CA PHE A 287 -5.74 -29.29 -11.77
C PHE A 287 -4.58 -28.30 -11.49
N TRP A 288 -4.69 -27.04 -11.91
CA TRP A 288 -3.74 -25.98 -11.59
C TRP A 288 -4.16 -25.17 -10.36
N ASP A 289 -5.09 -25.66 -9.58
CA ASP A 289 -5.60 -24.99 -8.37
C ASP A 289 -4.66 -25.14 -7.15
N ILE A 290 -3.36 -25.33 -7.40
CA ILE A 290 -2.33 -25.38 -6.36
C ILE A 290 -1.95 -23.95 -5.96
N THR A 291 -1.89 -23.68 -4.66
CA THR A 291 -1.39 -22.42 -4.14
C THR A 291 0.14 -22.48 -4.03
N ILE A 292 0.81 -21.56 -4.70
CA ILE A 292 2.28 -21.43 -4.66
C ILE A 292 2.69 -20.08 -4.09
N GLY A 293 3.80 -20.06 -3.35
CA GLY A 293 4.39 -18.84 -2.79
C GLY A 293 5.54 -18.34 -3.67
N LEU A 294 5.46 -17.09 -4.12
CA LEU A 294 6.47 -16.48 -4.99
C LEU A 294 6.83 -15.06 -4.52
N LYS A 295 8.09 -14.68 -4.73
CA LYS A 295 8.56 -13.30 -4.52
C LYS A 295 8.29 -12.44 -5.76
N LEU A 296 7.05 -12.00 -5.93
CA LEU A 296 6.59 -11.36 -7.17
C LEU A 296 6.68 -9.82 -7.19
N GLY A 297 7.31 -9.21 -6.20
CA GLY A 297 7.57 -7.78 -6.29
C GLY A 297 6.92 -6.94 -5.19
N ASN A 298 6.91 -7.48 -3.97
CA ASN A 298 6.62 -6.71 -2.78
C ASN A 298 7.80 -6.76 -1.82
N ILE A 299 7.96 -5.69 -1.05
CA ILE A 299 8.93 -5.57 0.04
C ILE A 299 8.18 -5.34 1.34
N LEU A 300 8.67 -5.98 2.39
CA LEU A 300 8.28 -5.73 3.76
C LEU A 300 9.42 -5.00 4.46
N THR A 301 9.07 -3.97 5.20
CA THR A 301 10.00 -3.19 6.02
C THR A 301 9.44 -3.10 7.42
N ILE A 302 10.27 -3.38 8.43
CA ILE A 302 9.97 -3.14 9.84
C ILE A 302 10.86 -2.01 10.30
N GLY A 303 10.24 -0.96 10.83
CA GLY A 303 10.90 0.18 11.44
C GLY A 303 10.52 0.35 12.90
N THR A 304 11.28 1.19 13.59
CA THR A 304 11.00 1.65 14.96
C THR A 304 11.20 3.17 15.01
N PRO A 305 10.48 3.91 15.86
CA PRO A 305 10.75 5.33 16.06
C PRO A 305 12.21 5.57 16.47
N THR A 306 12.85 6.57 15.86
CA THR A 306 14.19 6.97 16.31
C THR A 306 14.10 7.63 17.68
N SER A 307 14.93 7.16 18.63
CA SER A 307 15.13 7.86 19.90
C SER A 307 15.85 9.17 19.63
N GLY A 308 15.18 10.34 19.89
CA GLY A 308 15.89 11.63 19.98
C GLY A 308 15.84 12.55 18.77
N VAL A 309 14.74 12.58 18.00
CA VAL A 309 14.40 13.82 17.28
C VAL A 309 13.53 14.65 18.22
N ASN A 310 14.17 15.47 19.07
CA ASN A 310 13.50 16.63 19.62
C ASN A 310 12.97 17.45 18.44
N ASP A 311 11.65 17.63 18.38
CA ASP A 311 11.04 18.59 17.47
C ASP A 311 11.67 19.95 17.78
N GLY A 312 12.72 20.27 16.99
CA GLY A 312 13.29 21.60 17.01
C GLY A 312 12.19 22.60 16.68
N ARG A 313 11.80 23.37 17.69
CA ARG A 313 10.93 24.54 17.61
C ARG A 313 11.44 25.54 16.59
#